data_d3b9c7bfee6d24dd42bf9197aa262e71
#
_entry.id   d3b9c7bfee6d24dd42bf9197aa262e71
#
_cell.length_a   1.000
_cell.length_b   1.000
_cell.length_c   1.000
_cell.angle_alpha   90.00
_cell.angle_beta   90.00
_cell.angle_gamma   90.00
#
_symmetry.space_group_name_H-M   'P 1'
#
loop_
_entity.id
_entity.type
_entity.pdbx_description
1 polymer ?
#
loop_
_entity_poly.entity_id
_entity_poly.type
_entity_poly.pdbx_seq_one_letter_code
_entity_poly.pdbx_strand_id
1 'polypeptide(L)'
;MIRLQEIIHSLEEGKWAKRIRGLVLLLLIGSLGLVYNLNLTQNFTSPEAMDAAQLARNIAEGRGYTTQFIRPLSLDILRQQGAVSDERLNSEFPDITNPPVYPLLLAGLIKVLPFEFEIDTERFRYTPRYQPEVLINLLNQILFFIALVQVFRLGERLFDQPVAWCAALVFLGTELYWQLGTSGLPTMLLLVLFLALARTLVRLEEVGNDGRPRGGGWFAGMALWAGALAGLGGLTRYGFAWVILPVLVYLGWFLGRHRGRAVGMALLGFLLVMSPWLVRNVQLSGNLFGTAGMALYAQTDDFPGDTLERTLFYEPSKTDSGENEQDEIKVGVADHVRLGDIKNKLKRNLRHLLVHELPQFSGGWFAVVCLVGLVVPFRNRSLRRLRFFLLMTLAVFALGQALGRTHLSVANSTLGELLGRSLGQGAPVAAALSVNGENLLAILGPVSFLFGAGLFFSLLDQWKVGLPEMRLAASTGLVVAASLPMIFSFLLPHPRPVADPPYHPARVKHVWNSLRGELGKDAISAGGLLMSDIPWAVAWYGDRDCVWLTRNVQPDFYTLNDQFRPIRALYFTEATTDQRYVSRVFASNESNWERFVLAMQVEGDLPDGFPLKAVLNDFSPWQWLLFTAPEDKP
;
A
#
# COMPACT_ATOMS: atom_id res chain seq x y z
N MET A 1 -45.03 40.59 3.42
CA MET A 1 -45.34 39.14 3.36
C MET A 1 -44.71 38.45 2.16
N ILE A 2 -44.71 39.06 0.95
CA ILE A 2 -44.16 38.46 -0.28
C ILE A 2 -42.70 38.07 -0.15
N ARG A 3 -41.84 38.89 0.48
CA ARG A 3 -40.41 38.57 0.69
C ARG A 3 -40.14 37.37 1.59
N LEU A 4 -41.00 37.11 2.57
CA LEU A 4 -40.82 35.96 3.47
C LEU A 4 -41.18 34.64 2.76
N GLN A 5 -42.23 34.63 1.95
CA GLN A 5 -42.62 33.47 1.12
C GLN A 5 -41.58 33.18 0.03
N GLU A 6 -41.01 34.22 -0.61
CA GLU A 6 -39.93 34.05 -1.58
C GLU A 6 -38.65 33.49 -0.92
N ILE A 7 -38.33 33.94 0.28
CA ILE A 7 -37.20 33.40 1.07
C ILE A 7 -37.47 31.94 1.44
N ILE A 8 -38.66 31.61 1.95
CA ILE A 8 -39.06 30.25 2.29
C ILE A 8 -39.01 29.35 1.04
N HIS A 9 -39.59 29.77 -0.06
CA HIS A 9 -39.56 29.03 -1.32
C HIS A 9 -38.12 28.87 -1.88
N SER A 10 -37.28 29.88 -1.77
CA SER A 10 -35.85 29.80 -2.16
C SER A 10 -35.05 28.89 -1.26
N LEU A 11 -35.44 28.75 0.03
CA LEU A 11 -34.85 27.83 1.00
C LEU A 11 -35.35 26.39 0.82
N GLU A 12 -36.61 26.17 0.35
CA GLU A 12 -37.18 24.84 0.16
C GLU A 12 -36.83 24.21 -1.18
N GLU A 13 -36.89 24.98 -2.30
CA GLU A 13 -36.75 24.47 -3.67
C GLU A 13 -35.68 25.16 -4.53
N GLY A 14 -35.11 26.29 -4.05
CA GLY A 14 -34.19 27.13 -4.79
C GLY A 14 -32.72 26.65 -4.79
N LYS A 15 -31.84 27.49 -5.35
CA LYS A 15 -30.39 27.27 -5.35
C LYS A 15 -29.82 27.16 -3.94
N TRP A 16 -30.42 27.83 -2.96
CA TRP A 16 -30.03 27.81 -1.55
C TRP A 16 -30.37 26.46 -0.89
N ALA A 17 -31.54 25.86 -1.20
CA ALA A 17 -31.87 24.52 -0.71
C ALA A 17 -30.86 23.47 -1.14
N LYS A 18 -30.41 23.51 -2.40
CA LYS A 18 -29.38 22.62 -2.92
C LYS A 18 -28.05 22.80 -2.20
N ARG A 19 -27.66 24.06 -1.89
CA ARG A 19 -26.43 24.38 -1.16
C ARG A 19 -26.51 23.91 0.30
N ILE A 20 -27.64 24.14 0.97
CA ILE A 20 -27.86 23.72 2.35
C ILE A 20 -27.85 22.19 2.46
N ARG A 21 -28.56 21.49 1.58
CA ARG A 21 -28.54 20.02 1.52
C ARG A 21 -27.13 19.48 1.26
N GLY A 22 -26.37 20.13 0.37
CA GLY A 22 -24.98 19.79 0.11
C GLY A 22 -24.08 20.01 1.32
N LEU A 23 -24.27 21.13 2.05
CA LEU A 23 -23.52 21.41 3.29
C LEU A 23 -23.87 20.42 4.40
N VAL A 24 -25.14 20.13 4.62
CA VAL A 24 -25.61 19.13 5.61
C VAL A 24 -25.02 17.75 5.29
N LEU A 25 -25.06 17.34 4.03
CA LEU A 25 -24.47 16.07 3.60
C LEU A 25 -22.95 16.03 3.85
N LEU A 26 -22.25 17.13 3.53
CA LEU A 26 -20.81 17.24 3.77
C LEU A 26 -20.47 17.19 5.26
N LEU A 27 -21.25 17.87 6.11
CA LEU A 27 -21.09 17.82 7.56
C LEU A 27 -21.37 16.42 8.11
N LEU A 28 -22.41 15.75 7.61
CA LEU A 28 -22.76 14.40 8.06
C LEU A 28 -21.67 13.39 7.67
N ILE A 29 -21.17 13.45 6.43
CA ILE A 29 -20.08 12.60 5.96
C ILE A 29 -18.78 12.92 6.71
N GLY A 30 -18.48 14.21 6.94
CA GLY A 30 -17.32 14.64 7.73
C GLY A 30 -17.41 14.17 9.19
N SER A 31 -18.60 14.24 9.80
CA SER A 31 -18.84 13.71 11.15
C SER A 31 -18.65 12.20 11.21
N LEU A 32 -19.12 11.46 10.19
CA LEU A 32 -18.91 10.02 10.10
C LEU A 32 -17.42 9.69 10.00
N GLY A 33 -16.66 10.44 9.19
CA GLY A 33 -15.21 10.31 9.09
C GLY A 33 -14.51 10.59 10.41
N LEU A 34 -14.92 11.64 11.11
CA LEU A 34 -14.36 11.98 12.42
C LEU A 34 -14.64 10.88 13.45
N VAL A 35 -15.88 10.39 13.52
CA VAL A 35 -16.28 9.31 14.44
C VAL A 35 -15.53 8.02 14.12
N TYR A 36 -15.36 7.69 12.84
CA TYR A 36 -14.54 6.55 12.41
C TYR A 36 -13.10 6.68 12.91
N ASN A 37 -12.47 7.85 12.67
CA ASN A 37 -11.12 8.11 13.15
C ASN A 37 -10.99 8.05 14.67
N LEU A 38 -11.97 8.57 15.39
CA LEU A 38 -11.92 8.59 16.85
C LEU A 38 -12.15 7.22 17.50
N ASN A 39 -12.86 6.31 16.87
CA ASN A 39 -13.23 5.04 17.47
C ASN A 39 -12.48 3.84 16.91
N LEU A 40 -12.19 3.83 15.61
CA LEU A 40 -11.72 2.64 14.90
C LEU A 40 -10.29 2.76 14.32
N THR A 41 -9.75 3.98 14.21
CA THR A 41 -8.42 4.17 13.63
C THR A 41 -7.32 3.87 14.64
N GLN A 42 -6.33 3.16 14.18
CA GLN A 42 -5.08 2.88 14.88
C GLN A 42 -3.91 3.58 14.19
N ASN A 43 -2.71 3.44 14.78
CA ASN A 43 -1.48 3.77 14.11
C ASN A 43 -1.24 2.86 12.90
N PHE A 44 -0.33 3.23 12.03
CA PHE A 44 -0.04 2.43 10.83
C PHE A 44 0.38 1.00 11.20
N THR A 45 -0.20 0.05 10.48
CA THR A 45 0.14 -1.38 10.59
C THR A 45 0.87 -1.89 9.35
N SER A 46 0.86 -1.12 8.27
CA SER A 46 1.49 -1.48 6.99
C SER A 46 2.93 -0.95 6.91
N PRO A 47 3.91 -1.81 6.65
CA PRO A 47 5.29 -1.41 6.36
C PRO A 47 5.39 -0.37 5.24
N GLU A 48 4.59 -0.51 4.19
CA GLU A 48 4.61 0.37 3.02
C GLU A 48 4.11 1.78 3.36
N ALA A 49 3.15 1.89 4.29
CA ALA A 49 2.65 3.19 4.74
C ALA A 49 3.71 3.97 5.51
N MET A 50 4.43 3.30 6.44
CA MET A 50 5.52 3.90 7.22
C MET A 50 6.69 4.27 6.31
N ASP A 51 7.05 3.41 5.36
CA ASP A 51 8.13 3.66 4.40
C ASP A 51 7.83 4.87 3.51
N ALA A 52 6.62 4.95 2.95
CA ALA A 52 6.19 6.10 2.16
C ALA A 52 6.15 7.40 2.98
N ALA A 53 5.70 7.34 4.23
CA ALA A 53 5.63 8.48 5.13
C ALA A 53 7.03 8.97 5.56
N GLN A 54 7.96 8.05 5.83
CA GLN A 54 9.36 8.35 6.15
C GLN A 54 10.07 9.02 4.94
N LEU A 55 9.88 8.48 3.73
CA LEU A 55 10.36 9.10 2.49
C LEU A 55 9.82 10.52 2.31
N ALA A 56 8.53 10.71 2.55
CA ALA A 56 7.91 12.03 2.47
C ALA A 56 8.49 13.03 3.48
N ARG A 57 8.83 12.57 4.68
CA ARG A 57 9.52 13.37 5.68
C ARG A 57 10.90 13.80 5.20
N ASN A 58 11.70 12.89 4.65
CA ASN A 58 13.03 13.22 4.10
C ASN A 58 12.93 14.27 2.97
N ILE A 59 11.97 14.11 2.05
CA ILE A 59 11.73 15.09 0.99
C ILE A 59 11.32 16.45 1.57
N ALA A 60 10.44 16.47 2.58
CA ALA A 60 9.97 17.72 3.20
C ALA A 60 11.09 18.45 3.94
N GLU A 61 12.01 17.73 4.57
CA GLU A 61 13.18 18.25 5.27
C GLU A 61 14.34 18.63 4.32
N GLY A 62 14.21 18.39 3.02
CA GLY A 62 15.22 18.76 2.02
C GLY A 62 16.33 17.74 1.82
N ARG A 63 16.22 16.54 2.41
CA ARG A 63 17.16 15.41 2.24
C ARG A 63 17.03 14.70 0.88
N GLY A 64 16.16 15.21 0.00
CA GLY A 64 15.94 14.61 -1.31
C GLY A 64 15.09 13.33 -1.26
N TYR A 65 15.16 12.52 -2.33
CA TYR A 65 14.46 11.23 -2.40
C TYR A 65 15.33 10.12 -1.80
N THR A 66 15.52 10.17 -0.49
CA THR A 66 16.37 9.29 0.31
C THR A 66 15.55 8.54 1.35
N THR A 67 15.99 7.35 1.74
CA THR A 67 15.32 6.52 2.74
C THR A 67 16.25 6.21 3.91
N GLN A 68 15.68 6.13 5.10
CA GLN A 68 16.33 5.59 6.29
C GLN A 68 16.06 4.09 6.47
N PHE A 69 15.13 3.54 5.69
CA PHE A 69 14.91 2.11 5.60
C PHE A 69 15.80 1.49 4.50
N ILE A 70 16.92 0.92 4.90
CA ILE A 70 17.92 0.33 4.01
C ILE A 70 17.59 -1.15 3.79
N ARG A 71 17.33 -1.51 2.54
CA ARG A 71 17.15 -2.89 2.13
C ARG A 71 18.49 -3.45 1.67
N PRO A 72 18.94 -4.63 2.18
CA PRO A 72 20.18 -5.26 1.73
C PRO A 72 20.30 -5.38 0.20
N LEU A 73 19.24 -5.85 -0.48
CA LEU A 73 19.20 -5.90 -1.95
C LEU A 73 19.41 -4.54 -2.62
N SER A 74 18.81 -3.46 -2.06
CA SER A 74 18.98 -2.12 -2.62
C SER A 74 20.40 -1.63 -2.49
N LEU A 75 21.05 -1.91 -1.35
CA LEU A 75 22.45 -1.58 -1.12
C LEU A 75 23.36 -2.30 -2.12
N ASP A 76 23.12 -3.59 -2.31
CA ASP A 76 23.89 -4.42 -3.24
C ASP A 76 23.80 -3.90 -4.68
N ILE A 77 22.57 -3.63 -5.16
CA ILE A 77 22.33 -3.07 -6.51
C ILE A 77 23.03 -1.71 -6.68
N LEU A 78 22.93 -0.81 -5.70
CA LEU A 78 23.53 0.52 -5.80
C LEU A 78 25.06 0.47 -5.80
N ARG A 79 25.65 -0.44 -5.02
CA ARG A 79 27.11 -0.67 -5.02
C ARG A 79 27.60 -1.28 -6.32
N GLN A 80 26.94 -2.33 -6.81
CA GLN A 80 27.31 -2.97 -8.08
C GLN A 80 27.24 -2.01 -9.24
N GLN A 81 26.27 -1.09 -9.26
CA GLN A 81 26.16 -0.08 -10.30
C GLN A 81 27.24 1.00 -10.21
N GLY A 82 27.78 1.26 -9.00
CA GLY A 82 28.82 2.27 -8.79
C GLY A 82 28.41 3.73 -9.10
N ALA A 83 27.11 3.98 -9.27
CA ALA A 83 26.59 5.30 -9.64
C ALA A 83 26.57 6.30 -8.46
N VAL A 84 26.71 5.80 -7.25
CA VAL A 84 26.67 6.58 -6.00
C VAL A 84 27.93 6.24 -5.20
N SER A 85 28.65 7.27 -4.74
CA SER A 85 29.84 7.06 -3.89
C SER A 85 29.46 6.47 -2.53
N ASP A 86 30.36 5.68 -1.94
CA ASP A 86 30.15 5.08 -0.63
C ASP A 86 29.90 6.13 0.46
N GLU A 87 30.55 7.29 0.39
CA GLU A 87 30.30 8.41 1.32
C GLU A 87 28.84 8.88 1.29
N ARG A 88 28.27 8.96 0.08
CA ARG A 88 26.87 9.36 -0.09
C ARG A 88 25.91 8.25 0.31
N LEU A 89 26.21 6.99 0.05
CA LEU A 89 25.44 5.85 0.55
C LEU A 89 25.41 5.81 2.09
N ASN A 90 26.48 6.27 2.73
CA ASN A 90 26.59 6.34 4.17
C ASN A 90 25.85 7.51 4.80
N SER A 91 25.63 8.62 4.08
CA SER A 91 24.98 9.84 4.59
C SER A 91 23.55 9.99 4.14
N GLU A 92 23.26 9.71 2.88
CA GLU A 92 21.96 9.92 2.24
C GLU A 92 21.63 8.75 1.30
N PHE A 93 21.04 7.69 1.82
CA PHE A 93 20.75 6.49 1.05
C PHE A 93 19.59 6.73 0.05
N PRO A 94 19.84 6.70 -1.29
CA PRO A 94 18.80 6.95 -2.27
C PRO A 94 17.79 5.81 -2.33
N ASP A 95 16.50 6.10 -2.30
CA ASP A 95 15.46 5.09 -2.49
C ASP A 95 15.32 4.74 -3.98
N ILE A 96 15.38 3.44 -4.28
CA ILE A 96 15.16 2.85 -5.61
C ILE A 96 13.99 1.87 -5.62
N THR A 97 13.23 1.79 -4.54
CA THR A 97 12.12 0.83 -4.37
C THR A 97 10.77 1.48 -4.61
N ASN A 98 10.54 2.65 -4.01
CA ASN A 98 9.23 3.28 -4.00
C ASN A 98 9.00 4.21 -5.20
N PRO A 99 7.80 4.22 -5.79
CA PRO A 99 7.42 5.21 -6.78
C PRO A 99 7.12 6.57 -6.15
N PRO A 100 7.34 7.72 -6.86
CA PRO A 100 7.49 9.03 -6.23
C PRO A 100 6.19 9.78 -5.92
N VAL A 101 5.07 9.50 -6.60
CA VAL A 101 3.89 10.40 -6.57
C VAL A 101 3.27 10.49 -5.18
N TYR A 102 3.10 9.37 -4.48
CA TYR A 102 2.51 9.39 -3.15
C TYR A 102 3.43 10.01 -2.09
N PRO A 103 4.73 9.65 -1.99
CA PRO A 103 5.66 10.35 -1.10
C PRO A 103 5.76 11.86 -1.37
N LEU A 104 5.75 12.29 -2.64
CA LEU A 104 5.76 13.71 -2.98
C LEU A 104 4.47 14.42 -2.54
N LEU A 105 3.32 13.78 -2.68
CA LEU A 105 2.04 14.31 -2.19
C LEU A 105 2.06 14.48 -0.66
N LEU A 106 2.55 13.46 0.06
CA LEU A 106 2.70 13.52 1.51
C LEU A 106 3.73 14.57 1.94
N ALA A 107 4.84 14.70 1.23
CA ALA A 107 5.85 15.74 1.49
C ALA A 107 5.27 17.16 1.35
N GLY A 108 4.41 17.37 0.34
CA GLY A 108 3.65 18.61 0.21
C GLY A 108 2.74 18.86 1.41
N LEU A 109 2.07 17.83 1.90
CA LEU A 109 1.21 17.91 3.09
C LEU A 109 2.04 18.27 4.35
N ILE A 110 3.18 17.60 4.55
CA ILE A 110 4.09 17.84 5.69
C ILE A 110 4.61 19.29 5.70
N LYS A 111 4.87 19.88 4.53
CA LYS A 111 5.31 21.29 4.44
C LYS A 111 4.21 22.30 4.76
N VAL A 112 2.95 21.96 4.56
CA VAL A 112 1.81 22.88 4.72
C VAL A 112 1.17 22.78 6.10
N LEU A 113 1.11 21.59 6.69
CA LEU A 113 0.47 21.34 7.98
C LEU A 113 1.52 21.21 9.10
N PRO A 114 1.16 21.53 10.35
CA PRO A 114 2.05 21.39 11.50
C PRO A 114 2.18 19.93 11.92
N PHE A 115 3.16 19.22 11.39
CA PHE A 115 3.48 17.85 11.78
C PHE A 115 4.36 17.84 13.04
N GLU A 116 3.93 17.14 14.07
CA GLU A 116 4.66 16.93 15.31
C GLU A 116 5.22 15.51 15.33
N PHE A 117 6.50 15.35 15.02
CA PHE A 117 7.16 14.04 14.97
C PHE A 117 7.67 13.56 16.34
N GLU A 118 7.67 14.43 17.35
CA GLU A 118 8.01 14.03 18.70
C GLU A 118 6.89 13.15 19.31
N ILE A 119 7.32 12.04 19.92
CA ILE A 119 6.43 11.14 20.66
C ILE A 119 6.64 11.42 22.14
N ASP A 120 5.66 12.10 22.74
CA ASP A 120 5.56 12.23 24.18
C ASP A 120 4.94 10.94 24.76
N THR A 121 5.73 10.16 25.48
CA THR A 121 5.34 8.87 26.03
C THR A 121 4.22 8.99 27.06
N GLU A 122 4.16 10.09 27.82
CA GLU A 122 3.09 10.31 28.79
C GLU A 122 1.78 10.64 28.08
N ARG A 123 1.80 11.57 27.14
CA ARG A 123 0.63 11.93 26.33
C ARG A 123 0.11 10.72 25.52
N PHE A 124 1.02 9.90 24.99
CA PHE A 124 0.69 8.72 24.20
C PHE A 124 -0.05 7.65 25.03
N ARG A 125 0.18 7.59 26.33
CA ARG A 125 -0.52 6.70 27.26
C ARG A 125 -2.02 7.01 27.34
N TYR A 126 -2.40 8.27 27.19
CA TYR A 126 -3.80 8.70 27.25
C TYR A 126 -4.46 8.81 25.88
N THR A 127 -3.69 9.20 24.86
CA THR A 127 -4.14 9.32 23.47
C THR A 127 -3.19 8.54 22.56
N PRO A 128 -3.38 7.22 22.41
CA PRO A 128 -2.42 6.35 21.71
C PRO A 128 -2.49 6.52 20.18
N ARG A 129 -2.39 7.76 19.73
CA ARG A 129 -2.42 8.12 18.31
C ARG A 129 -1.25 9.02 17.97
N TYR A 130 -0.52 8.63 16.95
CA TYR A 130 0.58 9.42 16.43
C TYR A 130 0.03 10.51 15.49
N GLN A 131 0.20 11.78 15.87
CA GLN A 131 -0.38 12.92 15.17
C GLN A 131 -0.06 12.95 13.66
N PRO A 132 1.18 12.67 13.18
CA PRO A 132 1.48 12.61 11.76
C PRO A 132 0.61 11.61 10.98
N GLU A 133 0.33 10.45 11.55
CA GLU A 133 -0.51 9.43 10.91
C GLU A 133 -1.97 9.85 10.83
N VAL A 134 -2.46 10.57 11.84
CA VAL A 134 -3.82 11.14 11.82
C VAL A 134 -3.97 12.14 10.67
N LEU A 135 -2.98 12.99 10.42
CA LEU A 135 -3.00 13.96 9.31
C LEU A 135 -2.92 13.27 7.94
N ILE A 136 -2.12 12.22 7.81
CA ILE A 136 -2.05 11.42 6.58
C ILE A 136 -3.38 10.70 6.33
N ASN A 137 -3.99 10.13 7.37
CA ASN A 137 -5.30 9.50 7.29
C ASN A 137 -6.39 10.49 6.88
N LEU A 138 -6.34 11.72 7.38
CA LEU A 138 -7.27 12.79 6.97
C LEU A 138 -7.15 13.08 5.47
N LEU A 139 -5.94 13.15 4.92
CA LEU A 139 -5.74 13.31 3.48
C LEU A 139 -6.36 12.14 2.70
N ASN A 140 -6.11 10.91 3.13
CA ASN A 140 -6.68 9.72 2.47
C ASN A 140 -8.21 9.68 2.55
N GLN A 141 -8.80 10.16 3.64
CA GLN A 141 -10.26 10.30 3.75
C GLN A 141 -10.82 11.37 2.82
N ILE A 142 -10.12 12.49 2.64
CA ILE A 142 -10.49 13.49 1.63
C ILE A 142 -10.47 12.86 0.23
N LEU A 143 -9.46 12.07 -0.09
CA LEU A 143 -9.38 11.33 -1.35
C LEU A 143 -10.53 10.31 -1.50
N PHE A 144 -10.90 9.63 -0.42
CA PHE A 144 -12.06 8.74 -0.37
C PHE A 144 -13.36 9.48 -0.70
N PHE A 145 -13.59 10.66 -0.14
CA PHE A 145 -14.78 11.46 -0.45
C PHE A 145 -14.76 12.02 -1.88
N ILE A 146 -13.58 12.36 -2.41
CA ILE A 146 -13.44 12.71 -3.83
C ILE A 146 -13.83 11.52 -4.72
N ALA A 147 -13.39 10.31 -4.36
CA ALA A 147 -13.75 9.09 -5.06
C ALA A 147 -15.26 8.83 -5.00
N LEU A 148 -15.89 9.02 -3.83
CA LEU A 148 -17.34 8.89 -3.63
C LEU A 148 -18.12 9.80 -4.61
N VAL A 149 -17.72 11.08 -4.70
CA VAL A 149 -18.33 12.02 -5.66
C VAL A 149 -18.09 11.58 -7.11
N GLN A 150 -16.93 11.01 -7.42
CA GLN A 150 -16.63 10.51 -8.77
C GLN A 150 -17.49 9.29 -9.13
N VAL A 151 -17.71 8.36 -8.19
CA VAL A 151 -18.60 7.20 -8.37
C VAL A 151 -20.03 7.67 -8.64
N PHE A 152 -20.54 8.58 -7.81
CA PHE A 152 -21.88 9.16 -8.03
C PHE A 152 -22.02 9.78 -9.42
N ARG A 153 -21.08 10.66 -9.82
CA ARG A 153 -21.13 11.33 -11.13
C ARG A 153 -20.96 10.36 -12.31
N LEU A 154 -20.21 9.30 -12.13
CA LEU A 154 -20.08 8.26 -13.16
C LEU A 154 -21.38 7.45 -13.28
N GLY A 155 -22.01 7.12 -12.15
CA GLY A 155 -23.29 6.44 -12.08
C GLY A 155 -24.42 7.25 -12.71
N GLU A 156 -24.55 8.54 -12.37
CA GLU A 156 -25.53 9.47 -12.95
C GLU A 156 -25.38 9.59 -14.48
N ARG A 157 -24.15 9.50 -14.98
CA ARG A 157 -23.87 9.59 -16.41
C ARG A 157 -24.21 8.31 -17.18
N LEU A 158 -23.95 7.15 -16.60
CA LEU A 158 -24.05 5.86 -17.28
C LEU A 158 -25.42 5.18 -17.08
N PHE A 159 -26.03 5.40 -15.95
CA PHE A 159 -27.32 4.90 -15.54
C PHE A 159 -28.27 6.06 -15.26
N ASP A 160 -28.87 6.06 -14.11
CA ASP A 160 -29.77 7.09 -13.61
C ASP A 160 -29.39 7.50 -12.18
N GLN A 161 -30.09 8.50 -11.66
CA GLN A 161 -29.82 9.04 -10.32
C GLN A 161 -30.06 8.01 -9.20
N PRO A 162 -31.10 7.15 -9.19
CA PRO A 162 -31.28 6.11 -8.18
C PRO A 162 -30.13 5.10 -8.12
N VAL A 163 -29.65 4.62 -9.28
CA VAL A 163 -28.49 3.71 -9.35
C VAL A 163 -27.24 4.39 -8.84
N ALA A 164 -27.03 5.67 -9.20
CA ALA A 164 -25.88 6.45 -8.75
C ALA A 164 -25.84 6.61 -7.23
N TRP A 165 -26.98 6.95 -6.61
CA TRP A 165 -27.09 7.04 -5.15
C TRP A 165 -26.90 5.69 -4.48
N CYS A 166 -27.52 4.64 -4.98
CA CYS A 166 -27.36 3.29 -4.42
C CYS A 166 -25.89 2.86 -4.45
N ALA A 167 -25.21 2.97 -5.57
CA ALA A 167 -23.80 2.59 -5.68
C ALA A 167 -22.89 3.46 -4.79
N ALA A 168 -23.14 4.76 -4.71
CA ALA A 168 -22.38 5.67 -3.86
C ALA A 168 -22.57 5.36 -2.37
N LEU A 169 -23.81 5.05 -1.94
CA LEU A 169 -24.10 4.68 -0.55
C LEU A 169 -23.53 3.31 -0.21
N VAL A 170 -23.57 2.33 -1.11
CA VAL A 170 -22.88 1.03 -0.93
C VAL A 170 -21.39 1.25 -0.80
N PHE A 171 -20.77 2.09 -1.63
CA PHE A 171 -19.36 2.42 -1.53
C PHE A 171 -19.03 3.07 -0.18
N LEU A 172 -19.84 4.03 0.26
CA LEU A 172 -19.70 4.67 1.58
C LEU A 172 -19.87 3.67 2.73
N GLY A 173 -20.79 2.72 2.61
CA GLY A 173 -21.07 1.69 3.63
C GLY A 173 -20.12 0.50 3.61
N THR A 174 -19.17 0.44 2.68
CA THR A 174 -18.22 -0.68 2.59
C THR A 174 -17.01 -0.45 3.49
N GLU A 175 -16.86 -1.26 4.54
CA GLU A 175 -15.81 -1.13 5.55
C GLU A 175 -14.38 -1.16 4.97
N LEU A 176 -14.13 -1.99 3.94
CA LEU A 176 -12.84 -2.10 3.27
C LEU A 176 -12.26 -0.73 2.86
N TYR A 177 -13.09 0.16 2.33
CA TYR A 177 -12.61 1.48 1.85
C TYR A 177 -12.34 2.46 2.99
N TRP A 178 -12.99 2.29 4.13
CA TRP A 178 -12.66 3.03 5.33
C TRP A 178 -11.32 2.57 5.91
N GLN A 179 -11.10 1.26 5.98
CA GLN A 179 -9.82 0.69 6.41
C GLN A 179 -8.68 1.15 5.48
N LEU A 180 -8.88 1.09 4.16
CA LEU A 180 -7.91 1.62 3.18
C LEU A 180 -7.70 3.15 3.35
N GLY A 181 -8.74 3.90 3.66
CA GLY A 181 -8.68 5.35 3.92
C GLY A 181 -7.92 5.74 5.18
N THR A 182 -7.76 4.81 6.13
CA THR A 182 -7.05 5.04 7.40
C THR A 182 -5.78 4.22 7.55
N SER A 183 -5.34 3.55 6.49
CA SER A 183 -4.15 2.70 6.49
C SER A 183 -2.84 3.41 6.19
N GLY A 184 -2.88 4.67 5.75
CA GLY A 184 -1.70 5.39 5.24
C GLY A 184 -1.24 4.98 3.85
N LEU A 185 -1.91 4.02 3.21
CA LEU A 185 -1.55 3.48 1.91
C LEU A 185 -1.96 4.41 0.74
N PRO A 186 -1.29 4.32 -0.43
CA PRO A 186 -1.60 5.13 -1.61
C PRO A 186 -2.90 4.72 -2.33
N THR A 187 -3.63 3.72 -1.84
CA THR A 187 -4.78 3.11 -2.52
C THR A 187 -5.90 4.11 -2.80
N MET A 188 -6.14 5.08 -1.89
CA MET A 188 -7.17 6.10 -2.11
C MET A 188 -6.79 7.04 -3.25
N LEU A 189 -5.51 7.40 -3.39
CA LEU A 189 -5.03 8.18 -4.53
C LEU A 189 -5.18 7.40 -5.85
N LEU A 190 -4.80 6.13 -5.85
CA LEU A 190 -4.98 5.25 -7.03
C LEU A 190 -6.44 5.14 -7.43
N LEU A 191 -7.34 5.04 -6.47
CA LEU A 191 -8.79 4.99 -6.72
C LEU A 191 -9.30 6.26 -7.39
N VAL A 192 -8.88 7.44 -6.90
CA VAL A 192 -9.23 8.73 -7.50
C VAL A 192 -8.71 8.82 -8.95
N LEU A 193 -7.46 8.40 -9.18
CA LEU A 193 -6.86 8.39 -10.52
C LEU A 193 -7.58 7.42 -11.47
N PHE A 194 -7.92 6.22 -10.99
CA PHE A 194 -8.65 5.22 -11.78
C PHE A 194 -10.06 5.69 -12.17
N LEU A 195 -10.80 6.26 -11.22
CA LEU A 195 -12.13 6.81 -11.49
C LEU A 195 -12.07 8.01 -12.46
N ALA A 196 -11.05 8.87 -12.33
CA ALA A 196 -10.80 9.96 -13.27
C ALA A 196 -10.49 9.42 -14.68
N LEU A 197 -9.68 8.37 -14.77
CA LEU A 197 -9.36 7.66 -16.01
C LEU A 197 -10.63 7.06 -16.64
N ALA A 198 -11.41 6.29 -15.88
CA ALA A 198 -12.66 5.69 -16.36
C ALA A 198 -13.64 6.75 -16.91
N ARG A 199 -13.81 7.86 -16.18
CA ARG A 199 -14.64 9.00 -16.64
C ARG A 199 -14.11 9.64 -17.91
N THR A 200 -12.79 9.76 -18.05
CA THR A 200 -12.14 10.29 -19.25
C THR A 200 -12.39 9.40 -20.45
N LEU A 201 -12.26 8.07 -20.29
CA LEU A 201 -12.51 7.09 -21.34
C LEU A 201 -13.98 7.09 -21.79
N VAL A 202 -14.93 7.10 -20.85
CA VAL A 202 -16.36 7.19 -21.14
C VAL A 202 -16.66 8.48 -21.90
N ARG A 203 -16.09 9.62 -21.47
CA ARG A 203 -16.29 10.90 -22.15
C ARG A 203 -15.73 10.94 -23.57
N LEU A 204 -14.56 10.34 -23.77
CA LEU A 204 -13.96 10.19 -25.11
C LEU A 204 -14.82 9.36 -26.04
N GLU A 205 -15.36 8.25 -25.54
CA GLU A 205 -16.20 7.32 -26.27
C GLU A 205 -17.53 7.94 -26.68
N GLU A 206 -18.24 8.60 -25.76
CA GLU A 206 -19.50 9.25 -26.02
C GLU A 206 -19.37 10.34 -27.10
N VAL A 207 -18.39 11.25 -26.91
CA VAL A 207 -18.17 12.34 -27.88
C VAL A 207 -17.70 11.82 -29.22
N GLY A 208 -16.95 10.72 -29.26
CA GLY A 208 -16.47 10.09 -30.49
C GLY A 208 -17.58 9.44 -31.31
N ASN A 209 -18.70 9.03 -30.66
CA ASN A 209 -19.81 8.36 -31.31
C ASN A 209 -21.05 9.28 -31.54
N ASP A 210 -21.17 10.39 -30.81
CA ASP A 210 -22.33 11.32 -30.89
C ASP A 210 -22.35 12.18 -32.16
N GLY A 211 -21.37 12.02 -33.07
CA GLY A 211 -21.33 12.80 -34.32
C GLY A 211 -21.16 14.32 -34.14
N ARG A 212 -20.94 14.81 -32.93
CA ARG A 212 -20.71 16.23 -32.66
C ARG A 212 -19.34 16.64 -33.19
N PRO A 213 -19.23 17.71 -33.98
CA PRO A 213 -17.97 18.13 -34.57
C PRO A 213 -17.05 18.75 -33.53
N ARG A 214 -16.32 17.92 -32.81
CA ARG A 214 -15.17 18.39 -32.00
C ARG A 214 -13.88 18.18 -32.76
N GLY A 215 -13.00 19.18 -32.73
CA GLY A 215 -11.73 19.14 -33.46
C GLY A 215 -10.84 17.98 -32.96
N GLY A 216 -10.05 17.41 -33.88
CA GLY A 216 -9.11 16.31 -33.55
C GLY A 216 -8.13 16.64 -32.42
N GLY A 217 -7.87 17.93 -32.14
CA GLY A 217 -7.07 18.39 -31.01
C GLY A 217 -7.68 18.08 -29.64
N TRP A 218 -9.01 18.17 -29.50
CA TRP A 218 -9.69 17.82 -28.26
C TRP A 218 -9.53 16.32 -27.93
N PHE A 219 -9.69 15.45 -28.94
CA PHE A 219 -9.50 14.00 -28.76
C PHE A 219 -8.05 13.68 -28.39
N ALA A 220 -7.09 14.37 -29.03
CA ALA A 220 -5.69 14.22 -28.73
C ALA A 220 -5.35 14.63 -27.27
N GLY A 221 -5.86 15.80 -26.84
CA GLY A 221 -5.65 16.29 -25.47
C GLY A 221 -6.26 15.38 -24.41
N MET A 222 -7.50 14.92 -24.63
CA MET A 222 -8.15 14.00 -23.69
C MET A 222 -7.50 12.60 -23.65
N ALA A 223 -6.99 12.12 -24.79
CA ALA A 223 -6.26 10.86 -24.83
C ALA A 223 -4.90 10.98 -24.14
N LEU A 224 -4.17 12.09 -24.37
CA LEU A 224 -2.93 12.40 -23.66
C LEU A 224 -3.17 12.46 -22.13
N TRP A 225 -4.25 13.10 -21.69
CA TRP A 225 -4.64 13.14 -20.29
C TRP A 225 -4.96 11.75 -19.73
N ALA A 226 -5.65 10.87 -20.48
CA ALA A 226 -5.89 9.49 -20.08
C ALA A 226 -4.58 8.71 -19.88
N GLY A 227 -3.61 8.89 -20.78
CA GLY A 227 -2.27 8.32 -20.66
C GLY A 227 -1.52 8.88 -19.45
N ALA A 228 -1.58 10.20 -19.23
CA ALA A 228 -0.97 10.85 -18.07
C ALA A 228 -1.55 10.34 -16.74
N LEU A 229 -2.88 10.13 -16.65
CA LEU A 229 -3.50 9.53 -15.47
C LEU A 229 -3.02 8.10 -15.22
N ALA A 230 -2.86 7.30 -16.28
CA ALA A 230 -2.29 5.96 -16.17
C ALA A 230 -0.82 6.01 -15.71
N GLY A 231 -0.04 6.96 -16.20
CA GLY A 231 1.35 7.18 -15.78
C GLY A 231 1.46 7.65 -14.32
N LEU A 232 0.63 8.62 -13.90
CA LEU A 232 0.58 9.07 -12.50
C LEU A 232 0.20 7.92 -11.55
N GLY A 233 -0.75 7.08 -11.96
CA GLY A 233 -1.08 5.88 -11.19
C GLY A 233 0.09 4.89 -11.14
N GLY A 234 0.82 4.71 -12.25
CA GLY A 234 2.04 3.90 -12.30
C GLY A 234 3.15 4.43 -11.41
N LEU A 235 3.30 5.76 -11.31
CA LEU A 235 4.23 6.42 -10.39
C LEU A 235 3.69 6.56 -8.95
N THR A 236 2.43 6.21 -8.72
CA THR A 236 1.87 6.02 -7.37
C THR A 236 2.11 4.58 -6.89
N ARG A 237 1.99 3.61 -7.80
CA ARG A 237 2.29 2.19 -7.61
C ARG A 237 2.63 1.54 -8.95
N TYR A 238 3.82 0.95 -9.08
CA TYR A 238 4.30 0.40 -10.36
C TYR A 238 3.34 -0.62 -10.97
N GLY A 239 2.71 -1.46 -10.15
CA GLY A 239 1.70 -2.43 -10.61
C GLY A 239 0.49 -1.80 -11.31
N PHE A 240 0.14 -0.54 -11.00
CA PHE A 240 -0.94 0.17 -11.68
C PHE A 240 -0.59 0.56 -13.12
N ALA A 241 0.70 0.68 -13.47
CA ALA A 241 1.13 1.03 -14.83
C ALA A 241 0.57 0.08 -15.90
N TRP A 242 0.29 -1.17 -15.54
CA TRP A 242 -0.31 -2.15 -16.43
C TRP A 242 -1.68 -1.72 -16.99
N VAL A 243 -2.38 -0.76 -16.34
CA VAL A 243 -3.66 -0.21 -16.83
C VAL A 243 -3.54 0.44 -18.21
N ILE A 244 -2.32 0.82 -18.63
CA ILE A 244 -2.10 1.40 -19.95
C ILE A 244 -2.54 0.42 -21.06
N LEU A 245 -2.37 -0.90 -20.87
CA LEU A 245 -2.74 -1.91 -21.86
C LEU A 245 -4.25 -1.89 -22.15
N PRO A 246 -5.16 -2.04 -21.16
CA PRO A 246 -6.59 -1.91 -21.41
C PRO A 246 -7.00 -0.52 -21.90
N VAL A 247 -6.28 0.55 -21.54
CA VAL A 247 -6.55 1.90 -22.08
C VAL A 247 -6.27 1.95 -23.59
N LEU A 248 -5.11 1.47 -24.03
CA LEU A 248 -4.77 1.48 -25.46
C LEU A 248 -5.71 0.60 -26.28
N VAL A 249 -6.09 -0.56 -25.77
CA VAL A 249 -7.08 -1.45 -26.41
C VAL A 249 -8.45 -0.79 -26.49
N TYR A 250 -8.90 -0.15 -25.41
CA TYR A 250 -10.17 0.56 -25.39
C TYR A 250 -10.23 1.69 -26.43
N LEU A 251 -9.19 2.52 -26.48
CA LEU A 251 -9.10 3.63 -27.44
C LEU A 251 -8.98 3.10 -28.88
N GLY A 252 -8.24 2.03 -29.11
CA GLY A 252 -8.05 1.41 -30.42
C GLY A 252 -9.32 0.76 -30.97
N TRP A 253 -10.16 0.19 -30.11
CA TRP A 253 -11.37 -0.52 -30.57
C TRP A 253 -12.63 0.34 -30.61
N PHE A 254 -12.76 1.33 -29.72
CA PHE A 254 -14.03 2.01 -29.53
C PHE A 254 -14.08 3.46 -30.02
N LEU A 255 -12.94 4.06 -30.40
CA LEU A 255 -12.90 5.48 -30.76
C LEU A 255 -13.05 5.76 -32.27
N GLY A 256 -13.31 4.77 -33.09
CA GLY A 256 -13.62 4.90 -34.51
C GLY A 256 -12.53 5.63 -35.31
N ARG A 257 -12.88 6.74 -36.00
CA ARG A 257 -11.96 7.49 -36.89
C ARG A 257 -10.72 8.06 -36.20
N HIS A 258 -10.80 8.36 -34.90
CA HIS A 258 -9.71 9.01 -34.13
C HIS A 258 -8.82 8.01 -33.41
N ARG A 259 -9.03 6.69 -33.59
CA ARG A 259 -8.36 5.62 -32.83
C ARG A 259 -6.84 5.71 -32.82
N GLY A 260 -6.18 5.81 -33.98
CA GLY A 260 -4.72 5.82 -34.07
C GLY A 260 -4.08 7.02 -33.37
N ARG A 261 -4.66 8.23 -33.57
CA ARG A 261 -4.19 9.43 -32.88
C ARG A 261 -4.41 9.34 -31.38
N ALA A 262 -5.54 8.80 -30.93
CA ALA A 262 -5.84 8.66 -29.51
C ALA A 262 -4.91 7.64 -28.82
N VAL A 263 -4.63 6.50 -29.45
CA VAL A 263 -3.69 5.50 -28.95
C VAL A 263 -2.27 6.10 -28.84
N GLY A 264 -1.79 6.78 -29.91
CA GLY A 264 -0.48 7.42 -29.88
C GLY A 264 -0.36 8.52 -28.80
N MET A 265 -1.40 9.36 -28.67
CA MET A 265 -1.40 10.42 -27.64
C MET A 265 -1.52 9.88 -26.21
N ALA A 266 -2.28 8.81 -25.98
CA ALA A 266 -2.34 8.17 -24.67
C ALA A 266 -0.99 7.54 -24.30
N LEU A 267 -0.34 6.85 -25.25
CA LEU A 267 1.01 6.31 -25.02
C LEU A 267 2.03 7.43 -24.76
N LEU A 268 1.96 8.52 -25.53
CA LEU A 268 2.82 9.70 -25.32
C LEU A 268 2.59 10.29 -23.92
N GLY A 269 1.35 10.49 -23.49
CA GLY A 269 1.03 11.02 -22.16
C GLY A 269 1.53 10.12 -21.03
N PHE A 270 1.41 8.81 -21.20
CA PHE A 270 1.97 7.82 -20.27
C PHE A 270 3.49 7.91 -20.18
N LEU A 271 4.18 7.89 -21.33
CA LEU A 271 5.64 7.94 -21.38
C LEU A 271 6.19 9.27 -20.85
N LEU A 272 5.56 10.41 -21.15
CA LEU A 272 5.99 11.72 -20.65
C LEU A 272 5.98 11.78 -19.11
N VAL A 273 5.00 11.13 -18.49
CA VAL A 273 4.90 11.09 -17.02
C VAL A 273 5.88 10.08 -16.42
N MET A 274 6.02 8.91 -17.02
CA MET A 274 6.84 7.83 -16.48
C MET A 274 8.34 8.05 -16.71
N SER A 275 8.74 8.57 -17.89
CA SER A 275 10.13 8.56 -18.35
C SER A 275 11.13 9.28 -17.43
N PRO A 276 10.84 10.44 -16.82
CA PRO A 276 11.83 11.10 -15.96
C PRO A 276 12.24 10.21 -14.77
N TRP A 277 11.25 9.49 -14.21
CA TRP A 277 11.50 8.59 -13.09
C TRP A 277 12.20 7.30 -13.49
N LEU A 278 11.82 6.73 -14.64
CA LEU A 278 12.48 5.54 -15.18
C LEU A 278 13.93 5.82 -15.52
N VAL A 279 14.24 6.99 -16.10
CA VAL A 279 15.63 7.42 -16.39
C VAL A 279 16.44 7.52 -15.10
N ARG A 280 15.89 8.16 -14.05
CA ARG A 280 16.55 8.22 -12.74
C ARG A 280 16.87 6.81 -12.20
N ASN A 281 15.88 5.90 -12.24
CA ASN A 281 16.09 4.55 -11.74
C ASN A 281 17.17 3.79 -12.52
N VAL A 282 17.18 3.90 -13.83
CA VAL A 282 18.25 3.29 -14.68
C VAL A 282 19.62 3.87 -14.34
N GLN A 283 19.72 5.18 -14.13
CA GLN A 283 20.99 5.81 -13.75
C GLN A 283 21.51 5.33 -12.39
N LEU A 284 20.63 5.10 -11.42
CA LEU A 284 21.03 4.70 -10.07
C LEU A 284 21.19 3.19 -9.91
N SER A 285 20.34 2.39 -10.54
CA SER A 285 20.23 0.94 -10.27
C SER A 285 20.41 0.06 -11.51
N GLY A 286 20.65 0.63 -12.69
CA GLY A 286 20.64 -0.12 -13.94
C GLY A 286 19.29 -0.68 -14.38
N ASN A 287 18.24 -0.56 -13.54
CA ASN A 287 16.91 -1.13 -13.76
C ASN A 287 15.83 -0.06 -13.91
N LEU A 288 14.89 -0.24 -14.84
CA LEU A 288 13.78 0.72 -15.08
C LEU A 288 12.93 0.98 -13.82
N PHE A 289 12.67 -0.05 -13.03
CA PHE A 289 11.80 0.02 -11.84
C PHE A 289 12.57 -0.19 -10.53
N GLY A 290 13.89 -0.04 -10.55
CA GLY A 290 14.74 -0.30 -9.38
C GLY A 290 14.54 -1.73 -8.86
N THR A 291 14.42 -1.89 -7.53
CA THR A 291 14.15 -3.20 -6.91
C THR A 291 12.78 -3.77 -7.25
N ALA A 292 11.79 -2.93 -7.60
CA ALA A 292 10.48 -3.44 -8.03
C ALA A 292 10.56 -4.27 -9.33
N GLY A 293 11.59 -4.08 -10.17
CA GLY A 293 11.88 -4.94 -11.31
C GLY A 293 12.20 -6.38 -10.91
N MET A 294 12.71 -6.59 -9.69
CA MET A 294 13.04 -7.91 -9.14
C MET A 294 11.82 -8.63 -8.52
N ALA A 295 10.66 -7.99 -8.48
CA ALA A 295 9.44 -8.59 -7.91
C ALA A 295 9.03 -9.89 -8.60
N LEU A 296 9.45 -10.12 -9.85
CA LEU A 296 9.24 -11.38 -10.56
C LEU A 296 9.88 -12.57 -9.84
N TYR A 297 11.04 -12.35 -9.24
CA TYR A 297 11.84 -13.38 -8.56
C TYR A 297 11.47 -13.53 -7.08
N ALA A 298 10.87 -12.53 -6.46
CA ALA A 298 10.39 -12.59 -5.08
C ALA A 298 9.29 -13.64 -4.92
N GLN A 299 9.18 -14.25 -3.72
CA GLN A 299 8.19 -15.29 -3.40
C GLN A 299 8.25 -16.54 -4.31
N THR A 300 9.40 -16.84 -4.88
CA THR A 300 9.72 -18.13 -5.48
C THR A 300 10.15 -19.12 -4.40
N ASP A 301 10.40 -20.36 -4.78
CA ASP A 301 10.85 -21.38 -3.83
C ASP A 301 12.26 -21.08 -3.31
N ASP A 302 13.12 -20.42 -4.11
CA ASP A 302 14.46 -19.97 -3.71
C ASP A 302 14.42 -18.72 -2.80
N PHE A 303 13.43 -17.84 -3.00
CA PHE A 303 13.25 -16.61 -2.22
C PHE A 303 11.86 -16.53 -1.60
N PRO A 304 11.55 -17.37 -0.60
CA PRO A 304 10.24 -17.38 0.07
C PRO A 304 10.01 -16.08 0.86
N GLY A 305 8.78 -15.58 0.86
CA GLY A 305 8.40 -14.37 1.60
C GLY A 305 9.19 -13.15 1.15
N ASP A 306 9.81 -12.46 2.11
CA ASP A 306 10.59 -11.23 1.90
C ASP A 306 12.11 -11.48 1.80
N THR A 307 12.53 -12.75 1.71
CA THR A 307 13.94 -13.12 1.75
C THR A 307 14.77 -12.50 0.64
N LEU A 308 14.19 -12.26 -0.54
CA LEU A 308 14.91 -11.61 -1.64
C LEU A 308 15.42 -10.20 -1.28
N GLU A 309 14.60 -9.38 -0.62
CA GLU A 309 15.00 -8.02 -0.24
C GLU A 309 16.02 -7.99 0.90
N ARG A 310 16.09 -9.10 1.64
CA ARG A 310 16.99 -9.32 2.77
C ARG A 310 18.29 -10.02 2.38
N THR A 311 18.44 -10.44 1.12
CA THR A 311 19.63 -11.15 0.63
C THR A 311 20.66 -10.15 0.11
N LEU A 312 21.93 -10.40 0.47
CA LEU A 312 23.11 -9.81 -0.15
C LEU A 312 23.69 -10.83 -1.15
N PHE A 313 23.94 -10.38 -2.38
CA PHE A 313 24.55 -11.20 -3.44
C PHE A 313 26.04 -10.94 -3.60
N TYR A 314 26.59 -10.06 -2.76
CA TYR A 314 28.01 -9.74 -2.77
C TYR A 314 28.81 -10.90 -2.17
N GLU A 315 29.56 -11.60 -2.98
CA GLU A 315 30.62 -12.48 -2.50
C GLU A 315 31.89 -11.66 -2.33
N PRO A 316 32.46 -11.59 -1.11
CA PRO A 316 33.76 -10.98 -0.92
C PRO A 316 34.77 -11.76 -1.78
N SER A 317 35.49 -11.06 -2.65
CA SER A 317 36.64 -11.59 -3.39
C SER A 317 37.52 -12.34 -2.40
N LYS A 318 37.68 -13.65 -2.57
CA LYS A 318 38.67 -14.45 -1.84
C LYS A 318 40.07 -14.03 -2.29
N THR A 319 40.60 -13.00 -1.64
CA THR A 319 41.97 -12.57 -1.83
C THR A 319 42.88 -13.52 -1.04
N ASP A 320 43.11 -14.72 -1.54
CA ASP A 320 44.12 -15.64 -1.00
C ASP A 320 44.86 -16.44 -2.06
N SER A 321 44.97 -15.91 -3.26
CA SER A 321 45.95 -16.37 -4.26
C SER A 321 46.19 -15.24 -5.23
N GLY A 322 47.41 -14.73 -5.22
CA GLY A 322 47.90 -13.58 -5.97
C GLY A 322 47.87 -13.75 -7.49
N GLU A 323 46.75 -13.90 -8.10
CA GLU A 323 46.52 -13.80 -9.53
C GLU A 323 45.43 -12.78 -9.80
N ASN A 324 45.77 -11.77 -10.58
CA ASN A 324 44.90 -10.71 -11.09
C ASN A 324 43.84 -11.32 -12.01
N GLU A 325 42.70 -11.73 -11.47
CA GLU A 325 41.51 -11.91 -12.29
C GLU A 325 40.40 -11.03 -11.71
N GLN A 326 40.21 -9.89 -12.35
CA GLN A 326 39.07 -8.99 -12.23
C GLN A 326 37.86 -9.61 -12.96
N ASP A 327 37.51 -10.84 -12.68
CA ASP A 327 36.21 -11.39 -13.02
C ASP A 327 35.33 -11.35 -11.77
N GLU A 328 34.79 -10.17 -11.50
CA GLU A 328 33.61 -10.02 -10.65
C GLU A 328 32.52 -10.91 -11.26
N ILE A 329 32.32 -12.09 -10.71
CA ILE A 329 31.16 -12.92 -11.00
C ILE A 329 29.95 -12.16 -10.45
N LYS A 330 29.32 -11.33 -11.30
CA LYS A 330 28.01 -10.72 -11.02
C LYS A 330 26.99 -11.84 -11.00
N VAL A 331 26.82 -12.47 -9.88
CA VAL A 331 25.74 -13.43 -9.68
C VAL A 331 24.43 -12.66 -9.64
N GLY A 332 23.77 -12.58 -10.79
CA GLY A 332 22.48 -11.91 -10.91
C GLY A 332 21.37 -12.72 -10.23
N VAL A 333 20.40 -12.05 -9.63
CA VAL A 333 19.18 -12.70 -9.08
C VAL A 333 18.54 -13.67 -10.08
N ALA A 334 18.64 -13.35 -11.37
CA ALA A 334 18.10 -14.16 -12.46
C ALA A 334 18.74 -15.55 -12.58
N ASP A 335 19.99 -15.72 -12.15
CA ASP A 335 20.73 -16.97 -12.29
C ASP A 335 20.28 -18.03 -11.26
N HIS A 336 19.67 -17.58 -10.17
CA HIS A 336 19.18 -18.45 -9.10
C HIS A 336 17.74 -18.96 -9.34
N VAL A 337 16.92 -18.32 -10.19
CA VAL A 337 15.50 -18.63 -10.33
C VAL A 337 15.19 -19.33 -11.64
N ARG A 338 14.62 -20.52 -11.58
CA ARG A 338 14.22 -21.29 -12.75
C ARG A 338 12.83 -20.85 -13.25
N LEU A 339 12.59 -20.96 -14.56
CA LEU A 339 11.27 -20.69 -15.17
C LEU A 339 10.15 -21.52 -14.54
N GLY A 340 10.46 -22.74 -14.04
CA GLY A 340 9.54 -23.60 -13.31
C GLY A 340 9.00 -22.94 -12.05
N ASP A 341 9.85 -22.24 -11.30
CA ASP A 341 9.51 -21.61 -10.01
C ASP A 341 8.61 -20.40 -10.21
N ILE A 342 8.86 -19.62 -11.28
CA ILE A 342 7.96 -18.53 -11.71
C ILE A 342 6.57 -19.08 -12.08
N LYS A 343 6.50 -20.20 -12.77
CA LYS A 343 5.22 -20.85 -13.13
C LYS A 343 4.47 -21.36 -11.88
N ASN A 344 5.19 -21.94 -10.92
CA ASN A 344 4.63 -22.40 -9.65
C ASN A 344 4.11 -21.22 -8.83
N LYS A 345 4.91 -20.14 -8.73
CA LYS A 345 4.52 -18.87 -8.13
C LYS A 345 3.24 -18.32 -8.75
N LEU A 346 3.20 -18.21 -10.08
CA LEU A 346 2.04 -17.70 -10.82
C LEU A 346 0.78 -18.51 -10.48
N LYS A 347 0.86 -19.83 -10.50
CA LYS A 347 -0.26 -20.73 -10.18
C LYS A 347 -0.73 -20.55 -8.73
N ARG A 348 0.20 -20.49 -7.78
CA ARG A 348 -0.10 -20.29 -6.35
C ARG A 348 -0.77 -18.94 -6.11
N ASN A 349 -0.19 -17.87 -6.64
CA ASN A 349 -0.69 -16.52 -6.46
C ASN A 349 -2.02 -16.28 -7.17
N LEU A 350 -2.20 -16.80 -8.39
CA LEU A 350 -3.48 -16.69 -9.11
C LEU A 350 -4.60 -17.42 -8.35
N ARG A 351 -4.31 -18.60 -7.80
CA ARG A 351 -5.28 -19.31 -6.95
C ARG A 351 -5.64 -18.48 -5.71
N HIS A 352 -4.66 -17.90 -5.06
CA HIS A 352 -4.87 -17.03 -3.89
C HIS A 352 -5.74 -15.82 -4.23
N LEU A 353 -5.42 -15.11 -5.32
CA LEU A 353 -6.21 -13.97 -5.80
C LEU A 353 -7.67 -14.35 -6.07
N LEU A 354 -7.90 -15.47 -6.76
CA LEU A 354 -9.26 -15.91 -7.13
C LEU A 354 -10.08 -16.36 -5.92
N VAL A 355 -9.44 -17.01 -4.94
CA VAL A 355 -10.16 -17.62 -3.79
C VAL A 355 -10.32 -16.61 -2.64
N HIS A 356 -9.32 -15.76 -2.40
CA HIS A 356 -9.31 -14.90 -1.20
C HIS A 356 -9.52 -13.42 -1.52
N GLU A 357 -8.85 -12.86 -2.54
CA GLU A 357 -8.90 -11.43 -2.80
C GLU A 357 -10.10 -11.03 -3.67
N LEU A 358 -10.43 -11.81 -4.68
CA LEU A 358 -11.55 -11.49 -5.58
C LEU A 358 -12.91 -11.49 -4.85
N PRO A 359 -13.23 -12.39 -3.91
CA PRO A 359 -14.47 -12.27 -3.14
C PRO A 359 -14.53 -11.04 -2.22
N GLN A 360 -13.37 -10.53 -1.82
CA GLN A 360 -13.28 -9.38 -0.90
C GLN A 360 -13.17 -8.03 -1.63
N PHE A 361 -12.95 -8.01 -2.96
CA PHE A 361 -12.63 -6.79 -3.71
C PHE A 361 -13.72 -5.72 -3.65
N SER A 362 -14.95 -6.08 -3.35
CA SER A 362 -16.08 -5.17 -3.20
C SER A 362 -16.80 -5.29 -1.84
N GLY A 363 -16.07 -5.70 -0.80
CA GLY A 363 -16.57 -5.61 0.58
C GLY A 363 -17.49 -6.75 1.02
N GLY A 364 -17.29 -7.97 0.54
CA GLY A 364 -18.00 -9.15 1.03
C GLY A 364 -19.10 -9.67 0.10
N TRP A 365 -20.28 -10.09 0.64
CA TRP A 365 -21.32 -10.76 -0.13
C TRP A 365 -21.80 -9.97 -1.37
N PHE A 366 -21.78 -8.63 -1.31
CA PHE A 366 -22.17 -7.78 -2.43
C PHE A 366 -21.23 -7.92 -3.64
N ALA A 367 -20.02 -8.44 -3.44
CA ALA A 367 -19.10 -8.80 -4.54
C ALA A 367 -19.74 -9.73 -5.56
N VAL A 368 -20.54 -10.69 -5.10
CA VAL A 368 -21.24 -11.63 -5.99
C VAL A 368 -22.22 -10.89 -6.91
N VAL A 369 -22.99 -9.95 -6.35
CA VAL A 369 -23.94 -9.13 -7.12
C VAL A 369 -23.21 -8.28 -8.15
N CYS A 370 -22.05 -7.71 -7.77
CA CYS A 370 -21.21 -6.92 -8.68
C CYS A 370 -20.63 -7.77 -9.81
N LEU A 371 -20.11 -8.96 -9.50
CA LEU A 371 -19.58 -9.89 -10.51
C LEU A 371 -20.65 -10.35 -11.48
N VAL A 372 -21.85 -10.71 -10.99
CA VAL A 372 -23.00 -11.04 -11.86
C VAL A 372 -23.39 -9.82 -12.71
N GLY A 373 -23.42 -8.61 -12.11
CA GLY A 373 -23.70 -7.37 -12.84
C GLY A 373 -22.69 -7.08 -13.95
N LEU A 374 -21.42 -7.44 -13.75
CA LEU A 374 -20.39 -7.34 -14.78
C LEU A 374 -20.57 -8.35 -15.94
N VAL A 375 -21.24 -9.47 -15.71
CA VAL A 375 -21.50 -10.49 -16.75
C VAL A 375 -22.76 -10.16 -17.54
N VAL A 376 -23.81 -9.63 -16.90
CA VAL A 376 -25.10 -9.33 -17.53
C VAL A 376 -24.99 -8.25 -18.62
N PRO A 377 -25.51 -8.45 -19.82
CA PRO A 377 -25.43 -7.49 -20.90
C PRO A 377 -26.43 -6.35 -20.69
N PHE A 378 -25.96 -5.13 -20.51
CA PHE A 378 -26.78 -3.91 -20.51
C PHE A 378 -27.03 -3.39 -21.93
N ARG A 379 -28.17 -2.77 -22.16
CA ARG A 379 -28.55 -2.15 -23.47
C ARG A 379 -27.67 -0.96 -23.84
N ASN A 380 -27.21 -0.19 -22.84
CA ASN A 380 -26.40 1.00 -23.07
C ASN A 380 -25.01 0.61 -23.63
N ARG A 381 -24.65 1.25 -24.76
CA ARG A 381 -23.39 0.98 -25.48
C ARG A 381 -22.17 1.36 -24.64
N SER A 382 -22.20 2.51 -23.95
CA SER A 382 -21.08 2.99 -23.11
C SER A 382 -20.85 2.08 -21.90
N LEU A 383 -21.92 1.56 -21.28
CA LEU A 383 -21.83 0.56 -20.21
C LEU A 383 -21.16 -0.73 -20.67
N ARG A 384 -21.55 -1.23 -21.85
CA ARG A 384 -20.98 -2.46 -22.40
C ARG A 384 -19.47 -2.30 -22.70
N ARG A 385 -19.04 -1.11 -23.16
CA ARG A 385 -17.63 -0.82 -23.42
C ARG A 385 -16.84 -0.60 -22.14
N LEU A 386 -17.40 0.11 -21.15
CA LEU A 386 -16.79 0.26 -19.84
C LEU A 386 -16.63 -1.09 -19.14
N ARG A 387 -17.64 -1.96 -19.24
CA ARG A 387 -17.53 -3.35 -18.73
C ARG A 387 -16.35 -4.10 -19.36
N PHE A 388 -16.19 -4.01 -20.67
CA PHE A 388 -15.05 -4.62 -21.36
C PHE A 388 -13.72 -4.08 -20.81
N PHE A 389 -13.61 -2.76 -20.64
CA PHE A 389 -12.43 -2.13 -20.02
C PHE A 389 -12.17 -2.67 -18.60
N LEU A 390 -13.21 -2.77 -17.77
CA LEU A 390 -13.08 -3.29 -16.40
C LEU A 390 -12.65 -4.74 -16.37
N LEU A 391 -13.26 -5.61 -17.17
CA LEU A 391 -12.90 -7.04 -17.23
C LEU A 391 -11.47 -7.23 -17.72
N MET A 392 -11.05 -6.45 -18.71
CA MET A 392 -9.68 -6.46 -19.21
C MET A 392 -8.70 -5.94 -18.15
N THR A 393 -9.06 -4.85 -17.44
CA THR A 393 -8.24 -4.33 -16.33
C THR A 393 -8.15 -5.32 -15.20
N LEU A 394 -9.25 -6.01 -14.85
CA LEU A 394 -9.26 -7.07 -13.85
C LEU A 394 -8.29 -8.20 -14.21
N ALA A 395 -8.33 -8.67 -15.46
CA ALA A 395 -7.43 -9.72 -15.94
C ALA A 395 -5.96 -9.28 -15.91
N VAL A 396 -5.68 -8.06 -16.36
CA VAL A 396 -4.32 -7.51 -16.40
C VAL A 396 -3.78 -7.28 -14.98
N PHE A 397 -4.58 -6.73 -14.07
CA PHE A 397 -4.17 -6.54 -12.68
C PHE A 397 -3.98 -7.87 -11.95
N ALA A 398 -4.89 -8.85 -12.14
CA ALA A 398 -4.74 -10.17 -11.56
C ALA A 398 -3.45 -10.86 -12.06
N LEU A 399 -3.15 -10.76 -13.35
CA LEU A 399 -1.90 -11.32 -13.90
C LEU A 399 -0.67 -10.59 -13.39
N GLY A 400 -0.67 -9.26 -13.41
CA GLY A 400 0.45 -8.44 -12.92
C GLY A 400 0.72 -8.67 -11.43
N GLN A 401 -0.34 -8.75 -10.62
CA GLN A 401 -0.23 -9.04 -9.19
C GLN A 401 0.23 -10.47 -8.91
N ALA A 402 -0.23 -11.45 -9.69
CA ALA A 402 0.21 -12.84 -9.56
C ALA A 402 1.68 -13.05 -9.95
N LEU A 403 2.19 -12.27 -10.91
CA LEU A 403 3.61 -12.27 -11.29
C LEU A 403 4.48 -11.47 -10.31
N GLY A 404 3.93 -10.42 -9.71
CA GLY A 404 4.61 -9.58 -8.75
C GLY A 404 4.62 -10.16 -7.33
N ARG A 405 4.37 -9.31 -6.35
CA ARG A 405 4.22 -9.66 -4.93
C ARG A 405 2.76 -9.81 -4.56
N THR A 406 2.45 -10.86 -3.82
CA THR A 406 1.21 -10.96 -3.07
C THR A 406 1.57 -11.19 -1.60
N HIS A 407 1.02 -10.41 -0.69
CA HIS A 407 1.18 -10.66 0.74
C HIS A 407 0.48 -11.96 1.12
N LEU A 408 1.24 -13.06 1.09
CA LEU A 408 0.76 -14.37 1.53
C LEU A 408 0.88 -14.56 3.05
N SER A 409 1.57 -13.66 3.75
CA SER A 409 1.91 -13.80 5.17
C SER A 409 0.71 -13.85 6.10
N VAL A 410 -0.42 -13.26 5.71
CA VAL A 410 -1.63 -13.22 6.57
C VAL A 410 -2.60 -14.36 6.29
N ALA A 411 -2.55 -14.95 5.09
CA ALA A 411 -3.56 -15.92 4.65
C ALA A 411 -3.42 -17.33 5.27
N ASN A 412 -2.28 -17.67 5.81
CA ASN A 412 -2.10 -18.97 6.48
C ASN A 412 -2.72 -19.02 7.88
N SER A 413 -3.19 -17.90 8.39
CA SER A 413 -3.71 -17.79 9.75
C SER A 413 -5.23 -17.93 9.84
N THR A 414 -6.02 -17.63 8.79
CA THR A 414 -7.47 -17.44 8.94
C THR A 414 -8.24 -18.69 9.37
N LEU A 415 -7.92 -19.87 8.88
CA LEU A 415 -8.58 -21.10 9.33
C LEU A 415 -8.00 -21.59 10.66
N GLY A 416 -6.70 -21.49 10.85
CA GLY A 416 -6.01 -21.80 12.09
C GLY A 416 -6.38 -20.84 13.22
N GLU A 417 -6.56 -19.56 12.92
CA GLU A 417 -6.99 -18.53 13.89
C GLU A 417 -8.46 -18.66 14.26
N LEU A 418 -9.35 -18.96 13.33
CA LEU A 418 -10.76 -19.26 13.63
C LEU A 418 -10.90 -20.50 14.51
N LEU A 419 -10.14 -21.54 14.23
CA LEU A 419 -10.09 -22.77 15.04
C LEU A 419 -9.38 -22.53 16.38
N GLY A 420 -8.32 -21.74 16.44
CA GLY A 420 -7.62 -21.38 17.67
C GLY A 420 -8.45 -20.49 18.59
N ARG A 421 -9.26 -19.56 18.04
CA ARG A 421 -10.23 -18.77 18.81
C ARG A 421 -11.34 -19.61 19.42
N SER A 422 -11.82 -20.64 18.71
CA SER A 422 -12.82 -21.57 19.24
C SER A 422 -12.27 -22.48 20.35
N LEU A 423 -10.95 -22.61 20.47
CA LEU A 423 -10.25 -23.43 21.45
C LEU A 423 -9.64 -22.64 22.61
N GLY A 424 -9.94 -21.34 22.74
CA GLY A 424 -9.55 -20.51 23.89
C GLY A 424 -8.08 -20.15 23.97
N GLN A 425 -7.29 -20.34 22.94
CA GLN A 425 -5.92 -19.86 22.85
C GLN A 425 -5.92 -18.46 22.23
N GLY A 426 -5.54 -17.46 23.02
CA GLY A 426 -5.48 -16.06 22.61
C GLY A 426 -4.50 -15.82 21.47
N ALA A 427 -4.99 -15.87 20.23
CA ALA A 427 -4.23 -15.41 19.09
C ALA A 427 -4.28 -13.87 19.02
N PRO A 428 -3.22 -13.18 18.65
CA PRO A 428 -3.21 -11.73 18.56
C PRO A 428 -4.20 -11.26 17.49
N VAL A 429 -5.11 -10.40 17.90
CA VAL A 429 -6.18 -9.81 17.08
C VAL A 429 -5.63 -8.95 15.94
N ALA A 430 -4.35 -8.60 15.98
CA ALA A 430 -3.68 -7.72 15.02
C ALA A 430 -3.58 -8.30 13.59
N ALA A 431 -3.59 -9.61 13.42
CA ALA A 431 -3.47 -10.24 12.09
C ALA A 431 -4.75 -10.14 11.24
N ALA A 432 -5.91 -9.91 11.85
CA ALA A 432 -7.22 -9.95 11.15
C ALA A 432 -7.58 -8.65 10.41
N LEU A 433 -6.85 -7.56 10.60
CA LEU A 433 -7.20 -6.22 10.10
C LEU A 433 -6.11 -5.56 9.23
N SER A 434 -5.04 -6.26 8.88
CA SER A 434 -4.04 -5.69 7.98
C SER A 434 -4.57 -5.64 6.55
N VAL A 435 -4.89 -4.44 6.11
CA VAL A 435 -5.29 -4.21 4.72
C VAL A 435 -4.06 -4.42 3.83
N ASN A 436 -4.18 -5.35 2.89
CA ASN A 436 -3.11 -5.59 1.93
C ASN A 436 -2.94 -4.40 0.98
N GLY A 437 -1.83 -3.68 1.12
CA GLY A 437 -1.50 -2.55 0.27
C GLY A 437 -1.28 -2.93 -1.20
N GLU A 438 -0.96 -4.16 -1.49
CA GLU A 438 -0.69 -4.64 -2.86
C GLU A 438 -1.96 -5.05 -3.64
N ASN A 439 -3.12 -5.09 -2.98
CA ASN A 439 -4.37 -5.46 -3.63
C ASN A 439 -4.88 -4.37 -4.58
N LEU A 440 -4.48 -4.44 -5.86
CA LEU A 440 -4.97 -3.56 -6.91
C LEU A 440 -6.43 -3.84 -7.30
N LEU A 441 -6.96 -5.01 -6.98
CA LEU A 441 -8.35 -5.36 -7.33
C LEU A 441 -9.36 -4.48 -6.59
N ALA A 442 -9.05 -4.05 -5.37
CA ALA A 442 -9.89 -3.13 -4.61
C ALA A 442 -10.21 -1.81 -5.35
N ILE A 443 -9.31 -1.38 -6.25
CA ILE A 443 -9.50 -0.15 -7.05
C ILE A 443 -10.67 -0.28 -8.03
N LEU A 444 -10.98 -1.49 -8.47
CA LEU A 444 -12.08 -1.77 -9.41
C LEU A 444 -13.46 -1.82 -8.72
N GLY A 445 -13.48 -2.06 -7.40
CA GLY A 445 -14.71 -2.25 -6.63
C GLY A 445 -15.74 -1.13 -6.80
N PRO A 446 -15.40 0.15 -6.63
CA PRO A 446 -16.39 1.24 -6.73
C PRO A 446 -17.06 1.38 -8.08
N VAL A 447 -16.35 1.05 -9.18
CA VAL A 447 -16.98 1.00 -10.50
C VAL A 447 -17.84 -0.26 -10.63
N SER A 448 -17.43 -1.38 -10.04
CA SER A 448 -18.25 -2.61 -10.05
C SER A 448 -19.56 -2.45 -9.27
N PHE A 449 -19.60 -1.60 -8.23
CA PHE A 449 -20.84 -1.26 -7.51
C PHE A 449 -21.90 -0.65 -8.41
N LEU A 450 -21.50 0.12 -9.42
CA LEU A 450 -22.44 0.65 -10.42
C LEU A 450 -23.11 -0.46 -11.21
N PHE A 451 -22.38 -1.51 -11.56
CA PHE A 451 -22.93 -2.66 -12.27
C PHE A 451 -23.80 -3.52 -11.36
N GLY A 452 -23.43 -3.69 -10.10
CA GLY A 452 -24.24 -4.40 -9.10
C GLY A 452 -25.56 -3.67 -8.81
N ALA A 453 -25.50 -2.36 -8.59
CA ALA A 453 -26.69 -1.54 -8.40
C ALA A 453 -27.57 -1.53 -9.67
N GLY A 454 -26.95 -1.38 -10.85
CA GLY A 454 -27.67 -1.43 -12.13
C GLY A 454 -28.37 -2.77 -12.37
N LEU A 455 -27.74 -3.90 -12.02
CA LEU A 455 -28.38 -5.21 -12.04
C LEU A 455 -29.59 -5.27 -11.09
N PHE A 456 -29.41 -4.82 -9.86
CA PHE A 456 -30.49 -4.81 -8.86
C PHE A 456 -31.70 -4.01 -9.33
N PHE A 457 -31.52 -2.80 -9.83
CA PHE A 457 -32.63 -2.00 -10.36
C PHE A 457 -33.25 -2.63 -11.60
N SER A 458 -32.47 -3.26 -12.48
CA SER A 458 -32.99 -4.00 -13.63
C SER A 458 -33.87 -5.18 -13.22
N LEU A 459 -33.54 -5.87 -12.12
CA LEU A 459 -34.37 -6.94 -11.56
C LEU A 459 -35.66 -6.39 -10.94
N LEU A 460 -35.59 -5.27 -10.22
CA LEU A 460 -36.79 -4.59 -9.69
C LEU A 460 -37.76 -4.17 -10.81
N ASP A 461 -37.24 -3.70 -11.94
CA ASP A 461 -38.07 -3.35 -13.12
C ASP A 461 -38.75 -4.58 -13.73
N GLN A 462 -38.06 -5.70 -13.80
CA GLN A 462 -38.60 -6.98 -14.28
C GLN A 462 -39.70 -7.53 -13.37
N TRP A 463 -39.57 -7.37 -12.06
CA TRP A 463 -40.55 -7.81 -11.06
C TRP A 463 -41.77 -6.88 -10.99
N LYS A 464 -41.81 -5.83 -11.85
CA LYS A 464 -42.91 -4.86 -11.92
C LYS A 464 -43.27 -4.24 -10.56
N VAL A 465 -42.28 -4.00 -9.72
CA VAL A 465 -42.46 -3.29 -8.46
C VAL A 465 -42.84 -1.84 -8.77
N GLY A 466 -44.15 -1.62 -8.87
CA GLY A 466 -44.70 -0.35 -9.35
C GLY A 466 -44.82 0.74 -8.29
N LEU A 467 -44.81 0.36 -7.00
CA LEU A 467 -44.92 1.32 -5.91
C LEU A 467 -43.57 1.97 -5.61
N PRO A 468 -43.46 3.30 -5.68
CA PRO A 468 -42.20 4.01 -5.43
C PRO A 468 -41.68 3.76 -4.00
N GLU A 469 -42.55 3.58 -3.03
CA GLU A 469 -42.20 3.29 -1.65
C GLU A 469 -41.54 1.92 -1.49
N MET A 470 -42.04 0.90 -2.22
CA MET A 470 -41.41 -0.44 -2.21
C MET A 470 -40.03 -0.45 -2.88
N ARG A 471 -39.87 0.35 -3.95
CA ARG A 471 -38.56 0.51 -4.59
C ARG A 471 -37.56 1.21 -3.68
N LEU A 472 -38.01 2.24 -2.96
CA LEU A 472 -37.20 2.92 -1.96
C LEU A 472 -36.81 1.97 -0.83
N ALA A 473 -37.78 1.22 -0.28
CA ALA A 473 -37.53 0.24 0.78
C ALA A 473 -36.55 -0.85 0.34
N ALA A 474 -36.72 -1.40 -0.88
CA ALA A 474 -35.81 -2.41 -1.43
C ALA A 474 -34.38 -1.87 -1.63
N SER A 475 -34.24 -0.65 -2.18
CA SER A 475 -32.91 -0.04 -2.37
C SER A 475 -32.24 0.32 -1.04
N THR A 476 -33.00 0.81 -0.06
CA THR A 476 -32.49 1.05 1.29
C THR A 476 -32.09 -0.25 1.96
N GLY A 477 -32.91 -1.31 1.84
CA GLY A 477 -32.59 -2.64 2.34
C GLY A 477 -31.28 -3.20 1.75
N LEU A 478 -31.05 -3.02 0.45
CA LEU A 478 -29.80 -3.41 -0.19
C LEU A 478 -28.59 -2.66 0.37
N VAL A 479 -28.71 -1.32 0.50
CA VAL A 479 -27.63 -0.49 1.04
C VAL A 479 -27.31 -0.88 2.49
N VAL A 480 -28.34 -1.03 3.33
CA VAL A 480 -28.16 -1.46 4.73
C VAL A 480 -27.51 -2.83 4.79
N ALA A 481 -27.98 -3.80 4.00
CA ALA A 481 -27.42 -5.13 3.98
C ALA A 481 -25.95 -5.14 3.49
N ALA A 482 -25.59 -4.33 2.50
CA ALA A 482 -24.21 -4.17 2.04
C ALA A 482 -23.33 -3.47 3.09
N SER A 483 -23.90 -2.61 3.92
CA SER A 483 -23.21 -1.85 4.97
C SER A 483 -23.16 -2.58 6.32
N LEU A 484 -23.77 -3.76 6.46
CA LEU A 484 -23.81 -4.49 7.73
C LEU A 484 -22.45 -4.69 8.39
N PRO A 485 -21.36 -5.08 7.66
CA PRO A 485 -20.04 -5.22 8.28
C PRO A 485 -19.58 -3.92 8.96
N MET A 486 -19.73 -2.79 8.28
CA MET A 486 -19.38 -1.48 8.83
C MET A 486 -20.27 -1.09 10.00
N ILE A 487 -21.58 -1.35 9.95
CA ILE A 487 -22.51 -1.08 11.03
C ILE A 487 -22.13 -1.89 12.27
N PHE A 488 -21.80 -3.17 12.10
CA PHE A 488 -21.36 -4.02 13.21
C PHE A 488 -20.02 -3.56 13.79
N SER A 489 -19.09 -3.09 12.97
CA SER A 489 -17.82 -2.55 13.46
C SER A 489 -17.99 -1.29 14.30
N PHE A 490 -19.07 -0.52 14.09
CA PHE A 490 -19.42 0.63 14.96
C PHE A 490 -20.19 0.25 16.23
N LEU A 491 -21.06 -0.74 16.15
CA LEU A 491 -21.98 -1.09 17.25
C LEU A 491 -21.38 -2.08 18.25
N LEU A 492 -20.55 -3.00 17.78
CA LEU A 492 -19.91 -3.96 18.66
C LEU A 492 -18.73 -3.30 19.38
N PRO A 493 -18.65 -3.46 20.71
CA PRO A 493 -17.45 -3.03 21.43
C PRO A 493 -16.28 -3.89 20.95
N HIS A 494 -15.50 -3.35 20.04
CA HIS A 494 -14.22 -3.95 19.70
C HIS A 494 -13.32 -3.79 20.93
N PRO A 495 -12.62 -4.84 21.38
CA PRO A 495 -11.48 -4.62 22.25
C PRO A 495 -10.65 -3.54 21.56
N ARG A 496 -10.42 -2.41 22.24
CA ARG A 496 -9.62 -1.32 21.67
C ARG A 496 -8.41 -1.98 21.07
N PRO A 497 -8.22 -1.88 19.75
CA PRO A 497 -7.05 -2.44 19.15
C PRO A 497 -5.90 -1.65 19.75
N VAL A 498 -5.23 -2.26 20.67
CA VAL A 498 -3.98 -1.75 21.20
C VAL A 498 -3.07 -1.72 20.01
N ALA A 499 -2.39 -0.59 19.79
CA ALA A 499 -1.28 -0.54 18.85
C ALA A 499 -0.17 -1.39 19.46
N ASP A 500 -0.35 -2.69 19.39
CA ASP A 500 0.53 -3.66 20.00
C ASP A 500 1.79 -3.83 19.17
N PRO A 501 2.88 -4.22 19.80
CA PRO A 501 4.08 -4.64 19.09
C PRO A 501 3.71 -5.47 17.85
N PRO A 502 4.50 -5.36 16.75
CA PRO A 502 5.78 -4.66 16.75
C PRO A 502 5.72 -3.15 16.47
N TYR A 503 4.60 -2.56 16.07
CA TYR A 503 4.53 -1.17 15.56
C TYR A 503 4.01 -0.14 16.57
N HIS A 504 4.21 -0.35 17.86
CA HIS A 504 3.81 0.63 18.86
C HIS A 504 4.77 1.83 18.88
N PRO A 505 4.35 3.04 18.47
CA PRO A 505 5.25 4.19 18.30
C PRO A 505 6.07 4.53 19.54
N ALA A 506 5.41 4.56 20.70
CA ALA A 506 6.06 4.89 21.97
C ALA A 506 7.13 3.86 22.37
N ARG A 507 6.93 2.57 22.09
CA ARG A 507 7.92 1.54 22.36
C ARG A 507 9.15 1.68 21.47
N VAL A 508 8.96 1.86 20.17
CA VAL A 508 10.07 2.09 19.22
C VAL A 508 10.87 3.31 19.63
N LYS A 509 10.20 4.39 20.04
CA LYS A 509 10.86 5.62 20.53
C LYS A 509 11.57 5.39 21.87
N HIS A 510 10.99 4.61 22.76
CA HIS A 510 11.60 4.27 24.05
C HIS A 510 12.87 3.45 23.88
N VAL A 511 12.84 2.40 23.04
CA VAL A 511 14.04 1.64 22.67
C VAL A 511 15.15 2.56 22.20
N TRP A 512 14.80 3.51 21.33
CA TRP A 512 15.76 4.47 20.81
C TRP A 512 16.33 5.43 21.87
N ASN A 513 15.47 5.95 22.75
CA ASN A 513 15.90 6.84 23.84
C ASN A 513 16.77 6.09 24.86
N SER A 514 16.48 4.82 25.12
CA SER A 514 17.32 3.97 25.99
C SER A 514 18.71 3.76 25.39
N LEU A 515 18.78 3.45 24.10
CA LEU A 515 20.06 3.38 23.38
C LEU A 515 20.87 4.67 23.51
N ARG A 516 20.24 5.84 23.37
CA ARG A 516 20.92 7.12 23.53
C ARG A 516 21.46 7.33 24.94
N GLY A 517 20.72 6.90 25.96
CA GLY A 517 21.13 7.04 27.36
C GLY A 517 22.33 6.17 27.71
N GLU A 518 22.35 4.92 27.23
CA GLU A 518 23.36 3.93 27.58
C GLU A 518 24.62 3.97 26.71
N LEU A 519 24.48 4.26 25.42
CA LEU A 519 25.60 4.35 24.48
C LEU A 519 26.31 5.72 24.49
N GLY A 520 25.76 6.68 25.22
CA GLY A 520 26.23 8.07 25.16
C GLY A 520 25.82 8.77 23.85
N LYS A 521 25.68 10.11 23.93
CA LYS A 521 25.28 10.92 22.77
C LYS A 521 26.23 10.81 21.59
N ASP A 522 27.48 10.46 21.83
CA ASP A 522 28.56 10.46 20.83
C ASP A 522 28.63 9.17 20.01
N ALA A 523 28.32 8.02 20.59
CA ALA A 523 28.47 6.72 19.89
C ALA A 523 27.44 6.54 18.76
N ILE A 524 26.25 7.13 18.90
CA ILE A 524 25.18 7.06 17.89
C ILE A 524 25.23 8.26 16.95
N SER A 525 25.69 9.41 17.45
CA SER A 525 25.95 10.60 16.62
C SER A 525 27.05 10.36 15.58
N ALA A 526 27.92 9.40 15.79
CA ALA A 526 29.02 9.03 14.90
C ALA A 526 28.60 8.16 13.69
N GLY A 527 27.32 8.15 13.31
CA GLY A 527 26.88 7.51 12.06
C GLY A 527 26.66 5.99 12.14
N GLY A 528 26.47 5.43 13.35
CA GLY A 528 26.17 4.02 13.54
C GLY A 528 24.85 3.58 12.91
N LEU A 529 24.80 2.36 12.36
CA LEU A 529 23.64 1.76 11.71
C LEU A 529 22.88 0.91 12.73
N LEU A 530 21.54 0.95 12.64
CA LEU A 530 20.68 -0.03 13.32
C LEU A 530 20.34 -1.16 12.34
N MET A 531 20.17 -2.37 12.88
CA MET A 531 19.57 -3.49 12.14
C MET A 531 18.34 -3.97 12.90
N SER A 532 17.24 -4.25 12.17
CA SER A 532 15.99 -4.70 12.79
C SER A 532 15.16 -5.55 11.84
N ASP A 533 14.26 -6.33 12.40
CA ASP A 533 13.19 -7.04 11.68
C ASP A 533 12.02 -6.12 11.30
N ILE A 534 11.94 -4.89 11.87
CA ILE A 534 10.95 -3.87 11.54
C ILE A 534 11.59 -2.51 11.16
N PRO A 535 12.50 -2.46 10.18
CA PRO A 535 13.26 -1.25 9.86
C PRO A 535 12.40 -0.06 9.46
N TRP A 536 11.25 -0.29 8.81
CA TRP A 536 10.29 0.76 8.48
C TRP A 536 9.74 1.50 9.70
N ALA A 537 9.47 0.77 10.79
CA ALA A 537 9.00 1.38 12.03
C ALA A 537 10.13 2.14 12.74
N VAL A 538 11.34 1.60 12.75
CA VAL A 538 12.53 2.27 13.30
C VAL A 538 12.82 3.56 12.54
N ALA A 539 12.75 3.55 11.21
CA ALA A 539 12.94 4.72 10.37
C ALA A 539 11.82 5.77 10.59
N TRP A 540 10.56 5.35 10.64
CA TRP A 540 9.42 6.26 10.77
C TRP A 540 9.29 6.87 12.16
N TYR A 541 9.23 6.05 13.22
CA TYR A 541 9.05 6.51 14.59
C TYR A 541 10.36 6.91 15.26
N GLY A 542 11.44 6.21 14.97
CA GLY A 542 12.75 6.43 15.55
C GLY A 542 13.59 7.50 14.89
N ASP A 543 13.31 7.84 13.62
CA ASP A 543 14.07 8.78 12.78
C ASP A 543 15.55 8.39 12.66
N ARG A 544 15.81 7.11 12.31
CA ARG A 544 17.15 6.57 12.22
C ARG A 544 17.33 5.64 11.03
N ASP A 545 18.57 5.64 10.53
CA ASP A 545 18.98 4.70 9.52
C ASP A 545 18.93 3.28 10.09
N CYS A 546 18.13 2.44 9.45
CA CYS A 546 17.94 1.06 9.85
C CYS A 546 18.03 0.14 8.65
N VAL A 547 18.91 -0.84 8.70
CA VAL A 547 19.00 -1.88 7.69
C VAL A 547 18.04 -3.02 8.07
N TRP A 548 17.38 -3.57 7.08
CA TRP A 548 16.54 -4.74 7.29
C TRP A 548 17.39 -5.95 7.66
N LEU A 549 16.92 -6.70 8.63
CA LEU A 549 17.56 -7.94 9.08
C LEU A 549 17.87 -8.82 7.87
N THR A 550 19.14 -9.13 7.66
CA THR A 550 19.62 -9.92 6.52
C THR A 550 19.00 -11.32 6.49
N ARG A 551 19.11 -12.01 5.37
CA ARG A 551 18.65 -13.40 5.27
C ARG A 551 19.45 -14.32 6.19
N ASN A 552 20.77 -14.15 6.18
CA ASN A 552 21.70 -14.96 6.97
C ASN A 552 22.41 -14.11 8.02
N VAL A 553 22.79 -14.73 9.14
CA VAL A 553 23.66 -14.11 10.15
C VAL A 553 25.08 -14.03 9.59
N GLN A 554 25.60 -15.15 9.11
CA GLN A 554 26.89 -15.25 8.45
C GLN A 554 26.69 -15.65 6.98
N PRO A 555 27.36 -14.98 6.03
CA PRO A 555 28.32 -13.87 6.20
C PRO A 555 27.68 -12.47 6.23
N ASP A 556 26.36 -12.33 5.99
CA ASP A 556 25.71 -11.07 5.61
C ASP A 556 25.86 -9.96 6.67
N PHE A 557 25.68 -10.29 7.95
CA PHE A 557 25.84 -9.32 9.04
C PHE A 557 27.27 -8.73 9.06
N TYR A 558 28.27 -9.60 8.99
CA TYR A 558 29.68 -9.16 9.04
C TYR A 558 30.06 -8.36 7.79
N THR A 559 29.57 -8.75 6.61
CA THR A 559 29.76 -7.99 5.38
C THR A 559 29.21 -6.56 5.51
N LEU A 560 28.02 -6.41 6.09
CA LEU A 560 27.46 -5.08 6.34
C LEU A 560 28.23 -4.29 7.39
N ASN A 561 28.55 -4.94 8.50
CA ASN A 561 29.26 -4.30 9.61
C ASN A 561 30.66 -3.83 9.24
N ASP A 562 31.42 -4.67 8.49
CA ASP A 562 32.84 -4.45 8.23
C ASP A 562 33.07 -3.67 6.92
N GLN A 563 32.19 -3.83 5.94
CA GLN A 563 32.41 -3.26 4.59
C GLN A 563 31.48 -2.08 4.27
N PHE A 564 30.36 -1.91 4.98
CA PHE A 564 29.44 -0.81 4.71
C PHE A 564 29.47 0.22 5.84
N ARG A 565 28.82 -0.07 6.97
CA ARG A 565 28.76 0.80 8.16
C ARG A 565 28.70 -0.06 9.40
N PRO A 566 29.43 0.30 10.47
CA PRO A 566 29.36 -0.44 11.73
C PRO A 566 27.93 -0.50 12.25
N ILE A 567 27.45 -1.72 12.51
CA ILE A 567 26.16 -1.95 13.15
C ILE A 567 26.35 -1.77 14.64
N ARG A 568 25.66 -0.79 15.21
CA ARG A 568 25.77 -0.41 16.63
C ARG A 568 24.69 -1.01 17.50
N ALA A 569 23.55 -1.36 16.90
CA ALA A 569 22.48 -2.02 17.61
C ALA A 569 21.66 -2.94 16.69
N LEU A 570 21.15 -4.01 17.30
CA LEU A 570 20.31 -5.02 16.68
C LEU A 570 19.03 -5.15 17.50
N TYR A 571 17.90 -4.81 16.88
CA TYR A 571 16.59 -4.82 17.53
C TYR A 571 15.70 -5.90 16.94
N PHE A 572 15.33 -6.87 17.77
CA PHE A 572 14.40 -7.94 17.46
C PHE A 572 13.04 -7.70 18.09
N THR A 573 11.98 -8.04 17.36
CA THR A 573 10.61 -8.02 17.84
C THR A 573 9.98 -9.41 17.79
N GLU A 574 8.73 -9.52 18.13
CA GLU A 574 7.94 -10.75 18.02
C GLU A 574 7.95 -11.33 16.59
N ALA A 575 8.25 -10.53 15.58
CA ALA A 575 8.37 -11.01 14.20
C ALA A 575 9.46 -12.08 14.05
N THR A 576 10.56 -11.97 14.82
CA THR A 576 11.67 -12.95 14.83
C THR A 576 11.67 -13.84 16.07
N THR A 577 11.19 -13.33 17.22
CA THR A 577 11.31 -14.03 18.51
C THR A 577 10.09 -14.87 18.90
N ASP A 578 8.98 -14.82 18.16
CA ASP A 578 7.76 -15.56 18.48
C ASP A 578 7.99 -17.09 18.39
N GLN A 579 7.67 -17.80 19.47
CA GLN A 579 7.79 -19.26 19.59
C GLN A 579 7.08 -20.06 18.49
N ARG A 580 6.09 -19.47 17.81
CA ARG A 580 5.41 -20.11 16.67
C ARG A 580 6.35 -20.40 15.49
N TYR A 581 7.50 -19.77 15.45
CA TYR A 581 8.53 -19.98 14.43
C TYR A 581 9.54 -21.09 14.80
N VAL A 582 9.44 -21.71 15.96
CA VAL A 582 10.33 -22.82 16.36
C VAL A 582 10.36 -23.93 15.31
N SER A 583 9.24 -24.21 14.64
CA SER A 583 9.21 -25.16 13.53
C SER A 583 10.05 -24.72 12.32
N ARG A 584 10.21 -23.44 12.10
CA ARG A 584 11.06 -22.89 11.03
C ARG A 584 12.53 -22.95 11.41
N VAL A 585 12.85 -22.78 12.68
CA VAL A 585 14.21 -22.93 13.20
C VAL A 585 14.78 -24.31 12.91
N PHE A 586 13.96 -25.36 13.07
CA PHE A 586 14.39 -26.74 12.79
C PHE A 586 14.39 -27.09 11.30
N ALA A 587 13.68 -26.33 10.46
CA ALA A 587 13.61 -26.56 9.02
C ALA A 587 14.68 -25.79 8.23
N SER A 588 15.44 -24.90 8.86
CA SER A 588 16.36 -23.99 8.19
C SER A 588 17.84 -24.32 8.47
N ASN A 589 18.71 -23.93 7.54
CA ASN A 589 20.16 -24.07 7.65
C ASN A 589 20.73 -23.25 8.83
N GLU A 590 21.95 -23.57 9.26
CA GLU A 590 22.62 -23.05 10.47
C GLU A 590 22.81 -21.52 10.58
N SER A 591 22.48 -20.77 9.53
CA SER A 591 22.78 -19.33 9.41
C SER A 591 21.62 -18.37 9.71
N ASN A 592 20.49 -18.85 10.20
CA ASN A 592 19.28 -18.04 10.39
C ASN A 592 19.23 -17.28 11.70
N TRP A 593 18.60 -16.10 11.69
CA TRP A 593 18.42 -15.25 12.87
C TRP A 593 17.55 -15.89 13.95
N GLU A 594 16.53 -16.66 13.57
CA GLU A 594 15.68 -17.37 14.52
C GLU A 594 16.48 -18.37 15.36
N ARG A 595 17.44 -19.06 14.75
CA ARG A 595 18.34 -19.97 15.46
C ARG A 595 19.32 -19.21 16.35
N PHE A 596 19.85 -18.08 15.89
CA PHE A 596 20.69 -17.18 16.67
C PHE A 596 19.96 -16.71 17.94
N VAL A 597 18.72 -16.24 17.82
CA VAL A 597 17.89 -15.81 18.95
C VAL A 597 17.57 -16.97 19.88
N LEU A 598 17.26 -18.16 19.34
CA LEU A 598 17.00 -19.34 20.16
C LEU A 598 18.23 -19.78 20.96
N ALA A 599 19.40 -19.82 20.33
CA ALA A 599 20.65 -20.14 21.01
C ALA A 599 20.92 -19.15 22.16
N MET A 600 20.74 -17.86 21.90
CA MET A 600 20.89 -16.82 22.91
C MET A 600 19.87 -16.96 24.05
N GLN A 601 18.66 -17.43 23.79
CA GLN A 601 17.62 -17.67 24.79
C GLN A 601 17.91 -18.91 25.65
N VAL A 602 18.45 -19.97 25.03
CA VAL A 602 18.69 -21.26 25.71
C VAL A 602 20.05 -21.31 26.40
N GLU A 603 21.09 -20.83 25.73
CA GLU A 603 22.48 -20.88 26.20
C GLU A 603 22.87 -19.66 27.04
N GLY A 604 22.15 -18.55 26.86
CA GLY A 604 22.38 -17.29 27.58
C GLY A 604 23.59 -16.50 27.10
N ASP A 605 24.33 -17.03 26.13
CA ASP A 605 25.56 -16.43 25.63
C ASP A 605 25.43 -16.07 24.13
N LEU A 606 26.11 -14.99 23.76
CA LEU A 606 26.28 -14.60 22.35
C LEU A 606 27.42 -15.40 21.72
N PRO A 607 27.38 -15.66 20.41
CA PRO A 607 28.47 -16.32 19.71
C PRO A 607 29.82 -15.61 19.94
N ASP A 608 30.88 -16.39 20.11
CA ASP A 608 32.23 -15.86 20.29
C ASP A 608 32.61 -14.92 19.13
N GLY A 609 33.12 -13.74 19.49
CA GLY A 609 33.49 -12.72 18.48
C GLY A 609 32.37 -11.88 17.93
N PHE A 610 31.12 -12.06 18.37
CA PHE A 610 30.01 -11.17 17.93
C PHE A 610 30.25 -9.75 18.48
N PRO A 611 30.12 -8.70 17.62
CA PRO A 611 30.52 -7.34 18.00
C PRO A 611 29.59 -6.66 19.00
N LEU A 612 28.34 -7.13 19.12
CA LEU A 612 27.34 -6.59 20.06
C LEU A 612 27.30 -7.48 21.29
N LYS A 613 27.62 -6.92 22.47
CA LYS A 613 27.82 -7.70 23.70
C LYS A 613 26.77 -7.46 24.78
N ALA A 614 26.16 -6.27 24.79
CA ALA A 614 25.16 -5.93 25.78
C ALA A 614 23.76 -6.29 25.28
N VAL A 615 22.95 -6.91 26.15
CA VAL A 615 21.58 -7.32 25.83
C VAL A 615 20.61 -6.63 26.78
N LEU A 616 19.59 -5.99 26.22
CA LEU A 616 18.51 -5.39 26.99
C LEU A 616 17.19 -6.06 26.56
N ASN A 617 16.44 -6.59 27.52
CA ASN A 617 15.19 -7.32 27.29
C ASN A 617 14.00 -6.76 28.10
N ASP A 618 14.15 -5.56 28.67
CA ASP A 618 13.17 -4.95 29.59
C ASP A 618 11.89 -4.42 28.90
N PHE A 619 11.84 -4.43 27.56
CA PHE A 619 10.75 -3.81 26.82
C PHE A 619 9.50 -4.68 26.72
N SER A 620 9.67 -5.96 26.54
CA SER A 620 8.64 -6.99 26.43
C SER A 620 9.30 -8.37 26.47
N PRO A 621 8.62 -9.43 26.91
CA PRO A 621 9.17 -10.78 26.93
C PRO A 621 9.74 -11.28 25.60
N TRP A 622 9.30 -10.65 24.49
CA TRP A 622 9.65 -11.07 23.12
C TRP A 622 10.39 -9.98 22.32
N GLN A 623 10.83 -8.91 22.97
CA GLN A 623 11.61 -7.85 22.33
C GLN A 623 13.01 -7.79 22.94
N TRP A 624 14.01 -7.78 22.07
CA TRP A 624 15.41 -7.88 22.44
C TRP A 624 16.20 -6.81 21.71
N LEU A 625 17.03 -6.13 22.46
CA LEU A 625 17.94 -5.14 21.96
C LEU A 625 19.36 -5.54 22.32
N LEU A 626 20.19 -5.80 21.31
CA LEU A 626 21.62 -5.98 21.44
C LEU A 626 22.31 -4.68 21.03
N PHE A 627 23.36 -4.32 21.74
CA PHE A 627 24.11 -3.10 21.41
C PHE A 627 25.59 -3.22 21.81
N THR A 628 26.42 -2.34 21.25
CA THR A 628 27.83 -2.23 21.66
C THR A 628 27.89 -1.41 22.93
N ALA A 629 28.31 -1.99 24.03
CA ALA A 629 28.58 -1.24 25.27
C ALA A 629 29.65 -0.18 25.00
N PRO A 630 29.57 1.03 25.60
CA PRO A 630 30.68 1.97 25.55
C PRO A 630 31.91 1.29 26.11
N GLU A 631 33.02 1.36 25.38
CA GLU A 631 34.29 0.96 25.93
C GLU A 631 34.52 1.82 27.17
N ASP A 632 34.67 1.18 28.34
CA ASP A 632 35.16 1.87 29.53
C ASP A 632 36.48 2.54 29.15
N LYS A 633 36.47 3.85 28.96
CA LYS A 633 37.71 4.61 28.80
C LYS A 633 38.53 4.40 30.08
N PRO A 634 39.74 3.87 29.96
CA PRO A 634 40.61 3.66 31.12
C PRO A 634 40.92 4.94 31.87
#